data_18cfe302c5841b2c66ad4462fb75fbee
#
_entry.id   18cfe302c5841b2c66ad4462fb75fbee
#
_cell.length_a   1.000
_cell.length_b   1.000
_cell.length_c   1.000
_cell.angle_alpha   90.00
_cell.angle_beta   90.00
_cell.angle_gamma   90.00
#
_symmetry.space_group_name_H-M   'P 1'
#
loop_
_entity.id
_entity.type
_entity.pdbx_description
1 polymer ?
#
loop_
_entity_poly.entity_id
_entity_poly.type
_entity_poly.pdbx_seq_one_letter_code
_entity_poly.pdbx_strand_id
1 'polypeptide(L)'
;MSFIADKIIMDGLTYDDVLLIPAYSEVLPRTVDLSTKFSRNIELKIPFVTAAMDTVTEAKMAIAIAREGGIGVIHKNMSIEEQARQVAIVKRAENGMIYDPVTIKRGSTVSDALGIMAEYKIGGIPVVDDEGYLVGIVTNRDLRFERDMTKHIDLVMTPKERLVTTNQSTDLESAAQILQKHKIEKLPIVGMDGKLIGLVTYKDITKAKDKPMACKDAKGRLRVAAGVGVTADTLDRMQALVDAGADAIVIDTAHGHSMFVIEKLKEAKKRFPNIDIVVGNIATGEAAKALAEAGADAVKVGIGPGSICTTRVVAGVGVPQLSAVYDVAKALKGTGVPLIADGGLRYSGDVVKALAAGGYCVMIGSLVAGTEESPGDTIIFNGRKFKSYRGMGSLEAMENGSKDRYFQSGTADVKKLVPEGIAARVPYKGTLYEVVYQLSGGLRAGMGYCGAANIEKLHDAKFTRITNAGVMESHPHDVTITSESPNYSRPE
;
A
#
# COMPACT_ATOMS: atom_id res chain seq x y z
N MET A 1 7.38 -36.36 31.69
CA MET A 1 7.96 -35.63 30.55
C MET A 1 8.52 -34.29 31.06
N SER A 2 9.63 -33.77 30.50
CA SER A 2 10.17 -32.52 30.99
C SER A 2 9.37 -31.33 30.39
N PHE A 3 9.23 -30.23 31.15
CA PHE A 3 8.59 -29.00 30.69
C PHE A 3 9.08 -28.54 29.29
N ILE A 4 10.39 -28.68 29.03
CA ILE A 4 11.00 -28.34 27.75
C ILE A 4 10.40 -29.16 26.61
N ALA A 5 10.24 -30.48 26.79
CA ALA A 5 9.70 -31.35 25.76
C ALA A 5 8.20 -31.13 25.46
N ASP A 6 7.45 -30.67 26.45
CA ASP A 6 6.00 -30.51 26.33
C ASP A 6 5.53 -29.11 25.96
N LYS A 7 6.31 -28.08 26.30
CA LYS A 7 5.91 -26.67 26.20
C LYS A 7 6.73 -25.84 25.22
N ILE A 8 7.98 -26.21 24.94
CA ILE A 8 8.83 -25.49 23.98
C ILE A 8 8.79 -26.27 22.66
N ILE A 9 8.00 -25.77 21.70
CA ILE A 9 7.70 -26.44 20.44
C ILE A 9 8.58 -25.99 19.27
N MET A 10 9.29 -24.87 19.40
CA MET A 10 10.19 -24.34 18.35
C MET A 10 11.28 -23.45 18.91
N ASP A 11 12.37 -23.31 18.17
CA ASP A 11 13.36 -22.25 18.36
C ASP A 11 12.87 -20.96 17.70
N GLY A 12 12.75 -19.88 18.48
CA GLY A 12 12.32 -18.57 18.00
C GLY A 12 13.49 -17.78 17.42
N LEU A 13 13.58 -17.65 16.09
CA LEU A 13 14.61 -16.89 15.39
C LEU A 13 14.05 -15.59 14.82
N THR A 14 14.78 -14.50 15.05
CA THR A 14 14.60 -13.19 14.39
C THR A 14 15.46 -13.09 13.13
N TYR A 15 15.38 -11.99 12.41
CA TYR A 15 16.28 -11.74 11.28
C TYR A 15 17.74 -11.56 11.70
N ASP A 16 18.01 -11.16 12.95
CA ASP A 16 19.37 -10.99 13.47
C ASP A 16 20.05 -12.31 13.82
N ASP A 17 19.27 -13.36 14.08
CA ASP A 17 19.81 -14.66 14.48
C ASP A 17 20.42 -15.47 13.31
N VAL A 18 20.27 -14.99 12.08
CA VAL A 18 20.69 -15.71 10.88
C VAL A 18 21.34 -14.81 9.83
N LEU A 19 22.16 -15.42 8.98
CA LEU A 19 22.58 -14.87 7.68
C LEU A 19 22.22 -15.86 6.57
N LEU A 20 21.99 -15.34 5.36
CA LEU A 20 21.88 -16.17 4.16
C LEU A 20 23.27 -16.64 3.73
N ILE A 21 23.36 -17.92 3.33
CA ILE A 21 24.59 -18.50 2.83
C ILE A 21 24.74 -18.14 1.34
N PRO A 22 25.84 -17.51 0.91
CA PRO A 22 26.09 -17.28 -0.50
C PRO A 22 26.09 -18.59 -1.30
N ALA A 23 25.53 -18.57 -2.49
CA ALA A 23 25.46 -19.72 -3.38
C ALA A 23 26.08 -19.40 -4.73
N TYR A 24 26.34 -20.45 -5.53
CA TYR A 24 26.75 -20.26 -6.92
C TYR A 24 25.69 -19.42 -7.66
N SER A 25 26.13 -18.40 -8.37
CA SER A 25 25.25 -17.42 -9.02
C SER A 25 25.67 -17.17 -10.47
N GLU A 26 24.71 -17.29 -11.36
CA GLU A 26 24.77 -16.83 -12.75
C GLU A 26 23.92 -15.56 -12.95
N VAL A 27 23.42 -14.98 -11.83
CA VAL A 27 22.47 -13.86 -11.83
C VAL A 27 23.16 -12.59 -11.41
N LEU A 28 23.04 -11.55 -12.23
CA LEU A 28 23.50 -10.20 -11.87
C LEU A 28 22.39 -9.45 -11.12
N PRO A 29 22.71 -8.65 -10.09
CA PRO A 29 21.71 -7.88 -9.33
C PRO A 29 20.77 -7.05 -10.21
N ARG A 30 21.27 -6.51 -11.33
CA ARG A 30 20.46 -5.71 -12.27
C ARG A 30 19.43 -6.51 -13.08
N THR A 31 19.61 -7.84 -13.20
CA THR A 31 18.75 -8.70 -14.02
C THR A 31 17.73 -9.51 -13.22
N VAL A 32 17.77 -9.45 -11.87
CA VAL A 32 16.79 -10.17 -11.04
C VAL A 32 15.39 -9.56 -11.18
N ASP A 33 14.40 -10.43 -11.21
CA ASP A 33 12.97 -10.05 -11.21
C ASP A 33 12.46 -9.96 -9.77
N LEU A 34 11.97 -8.79 -9.39
CA LEU A 34 11.36 -8.53 -8.08
C LEU A 34 9.83 -8.71 -8.07
N SER A 35 9.24 -9.09 -9.21
CA SER A 35 7.80 -9.33 -9.30
C SER A 35 7.37 -10.45 -8.36
N THR A 36 6.22 -10.26 -7.71
CA THR A 36 5.71 -11.18 -6.69
C THR A 36 4.21 -11.05 -6.54
N LYS A 37 3.63 -11.83 -5.61
CA LYS A 37 2.19 -11.80 -5.29
C LYS A 37 1.92 -11.07 -3.98
N PHE A 38 0.94 -10.17 -4.02
CA PHE A 38 0.31 -9.59 -2.82
C PHE A 38 -0.80 -10.51 -2.29
N SER A 39 -1.59 -11.05 -3.21
CA SER A 39 -2.69 -11.97 -2.96
C SER A 39 -2.83 -12.94 -4.15
N ARG A 40 -3.79 -13.85 -4.12
CA ARG A 40 -4.00 -14.83 -5.20
C ARG A 40 -4.05 -14.20 -6.59
N ASN A 41 -4.73 -13.04 -6.70
CA ASN A 41 -5.05 -12.41 -8.00
C ASN A 41 -4.33 -11.07 -8.21
N ILE A 42 -3.52 -10.60 -7.23
CA ILE A 42 -2.83 -9.32 -7.31
C ILE A 42 -1.32 -9.55 -7.33
N GLU A 43 -0.69 -9.18 -8.44
CA GLU A 43 0.76 -9.14 -8.60
C GLU A 43 1.32 -7.76 -8.34
N LEU A 44 2.51 -7.72 -7.73
CA LEU A 44 3.34 -6.54 -7.53
C LEU A 44 4.58 -6.61 -8.41
N LYS A 45 5.15 -5.46 -8.75
CA LYS A 45 6.43 -5.35 -9.47
C LYS A 45 7.63 -5.29 -8.53
N ILE A 46 7.41 -4.94 -7.27
CA ILE A 46 8.37 -4.97 -6.17
C ILE A 46 7.68 -5.51 -4.91
N PRO A 47 8.37 -6.23 -4.02
CA PRO A 47 7.75 -6.92 -2.90
C PRO A 47 7.45 -6.03 -1.68
N PHE A 48 7.06 -4.76 -1.89
CA PHE A 48 6.82 -3.82 -0.81
C PHE A 48 5.37 -3.42 -0.68
N VAL A 49 4.85 -3.54 0.55
CA VAL A 49 3.51 -3.13 0.96
C VAL A 49 3.64 -2.09 2.07
N THR A 50 2.99 -0.93 1.99
CA THR A 50 3.00 0.04 3.08
C THR A 50 1.88 -0.23 4.08
N ALA A 51 2.22 -0.16 5.38
CA ALA A 51 1.38 -0.63 6.47
C ALA A 51 0.11 0.22 6.67
N ALA A 52 -0.98 -0.43 7.07
CA ALA A 52 -2.27 0.18 7.39
C ALA A 52 -2.24 0.93 8.73
N MET A 53 -1.41 1.98 8.82
CA MET A 53 -1.20 2.78 10.04
C MET A 53 -1.44 4.25 9.74
N ASP A 54 -2.06 4.95 10.68
CA ASP A 54 -2.49 6.34 10.52
C ASP A 54 -1.35 7.38 10.44
N THR A 55 -0.11 6.94 10.67
CA THR A 55 1.11 7.72 10.44
C THR A 55 1.96 7.16 9.28
N VAL A 56 1.44 6.21 8.49
CA VAL A 56 2.18 5.58 7.38
C VAL A 56 1.44 5.70 6.05
N THR A 57 0.19 5.21 5.94
CA THR A 57 -0.46 5.06 4.63
C THR A 57 -1.82 5.74 4.53
N GLU A 58 -1.83 6.85 3.86
CA GLU A 58 -3.00 7.48 3.24
C GLU A 58 -2.79 7.60 1.73
N ALA A 59 -3.66 8.30 1.02
CA ALA A 59 -3.64 8.37 -0.45
C ALA A 59 -2.27 8.80 -1.03
N LYS A 60 -1.58 9.78 -0.42
CA LYS A 60 -0.26 10.25 -0.90
C LYS A 60 0.77 9.13 -0.90
N MET A 61 0.88 8.38 0.19
CA MET A 61 1.77 7.23 0.32
C MET A 61 1.35 6.08 -0.60
N ALA A 62 0.04 5.76 -0.65
CA ALA A 62 -0.47 4.68 -1.50
C ALA A 62 -0.21 4.93 -2.99
N ILE A 63 -0.35 6.18 -3.44
CA ILE A 63 0.02 6.59 -4.80
C ILE A 63 1.51 6.41 -5.04
N ALA A 64 2.35 6.88 -4.12
CA ALA A 64 3.79 6.84 -4.27
C ALA A 64 4.32 5.39 -4.36
N ILE A 65 3.88 4.51 -3.46
CA ILE A 65 4.32 3.10 -3.48
C ILE A 65 3.79 2.34 -4.70
N ALA A 66 2.56 2.61 -5.13
CA ALA A 66 2.00 1.99 -6.33
C ALA A 66 2.74 2.41 -7.61
N ARG A 67 3.24 3.65 -7.68
CA ARG A 67 4.11 4.15 -8.76
C ARG A 67 5.43 3.41 -8.85
N GLU A 68 5.97 3.01 -7.71
CA GLU A 68 7.22 2.22 -7.65
C GLU A 68 6.97 0.72 -7.89
N GLY A 69 5.71 0.28 -7.99
CA GLY A 69 5.33 -1.11 -8.28
C GLY A 69 4.90 -1.94 -7.08
N GLY A 70 4.81 -1.36 -5.89
CA GLY A 70 4.23 -1.95 -4.69
C GLY A 70 2.75 -1.65 -4.52
N ILE A 71 2.22 -1.77 -3.30
CA ILE A 71 0.84 -1.45 -2.96
C ILE A 71 0.75 -0.82 -1.57
N GLY A 72 -0.13 0.19 -1.41
CA GLY A 72 -0.44 0.77 -0.12
C GLY A 72 -1.72 0.22 0.47
N VAL A 73 -1.76 0.04 1.80
CA VAL A 73 -2.97 -0.31 2.53
C VAL A 73 -3.47 0.91 3.30
N ILE A 74 -4.56 1.53 2.83
CA ILE A 74 -5.16 2.69 3.52
C ILE A 74 -5.69 2.25 4.88
N HIS A 75 -5.30 2.97 5.95
CA HIS A 75 -5.72 2.65 7.30
C HIS A 75 -7.20 2.94 7.54
N LYS A 76 -7.79 2.28 8.55
CA LYS A 76 -9.21 2.43 8.91
C LYS A 76 -9.49 3.46 10.02
N ASN A 77 -8.46 4.11 10.55
CA ASN A 77 -8.58 5.05 11.67
C ASN A 77 -9.16 6.40 11.21
N MET A 78 -10.29 6.34 10.53
CA MET A 78 -11.07 7.44 9.97
C MET A 78 -12.50 6.96 9.67
N SER A 79 -13.41 7.88 9.29
CA SER A 79 -14.78 7.49 8.90
C SER A 79 -14.80 6.60 7.65
N ILE A 80 -15.91 5.94 7.39
CA ILE A 80 -16.09 5.09 6.19
C ILE A 80 -15.97 5.94 4.93
N GLU A 81 -16.60 7.11 4.92
CA GLU A 81 -16.64 8.05 3.80
C GLU A 81 -15.23 8.58 3.49
N GLU A 82 -14.48 8.94 4.53
CA GLU A 82 -13.13 9.45 4.37
C GLU A 82 -12.19 8.36 3.83
N GLN A 83 -12.26 7.13 4.35
CA GLN A 83 -11.45 6.03 3.85
C GLN A 83 -11.78 5.70 2.39
N ALA A 84 -13.06 5.68 2.01
CA ALA A 84 -13.51 5.51 0.64
C ALA A 84 -13.01 6.65 -0.27
N ARG A 85 -13.03 7.91 0.24
CA ARG A 85 -12.47 9.07 -0.46
C ARG A 85 -10.97 8.92 -0.71
N GLN A 86 -10.20 8.45 0.28
CA GLN A 86 -8.76 8.19 0.13
C GLN A 86 -8.50 7.13 -0.97
N VAL A 87 -9.26 6.04 -1.00
CA VAL A 87 -9.20 5.03 -2.06
C VAL A 87 -9.50 5.65 -3.42
N ALA A 88 -10.59 6.43 -3.54
CA ALA A 88 -10.97 7.08 -4.79
C ALA A 88 -9.90 8.06 -5.30
N ILE A 89 -9.19 8.77 -4.41
CA ILE A 89 -8.05 9.63 -4.77
C ILE A 89 -6.94 8.80 -5.41
N VAL A 90 -6.59 7.64 -4.86
CA VAL A 90 -5.57 6.75 -5.45
C VAL A 90 -6.00 6.26 -6.82
N LYS A 91 -7.25 5.81 -6.96
CA LYS A 91 -7.78 5.30 -8.23
C LYS A 91 -7.85 6.36 -9.34
N ARG A 92 -7.91 7.64 -8.96
CA ARG A 92 -7.90 8.77 -9.91
C ARG A 92 -6.50 9.32 -10.20
N ALA A 93 -5.49 8.99 -9.41
CA ALA A 93 -4.17 9.64 -9.45
C ALA A 93 -3.38 9.37 -10.75
N GLU A 94 -3.55 8.20 -11.34
CA GLU A 94 -2.96 7.83 -12.64
C GLU A 94 -3.93 6.96 -13.42
N ASN A 95 -4.67 7.61 -14.27
CA ASN A 95 -5.44 6.96 -15.31
C ASN A 95 -4.81 7.34 -16.64
N GLY A 96 -4.19 6.39 -17.33
CA GLY A 96 -3.84 6.62 -18.73
C GLY A 96 -5.10 7.00 -19.54
N MET A 97 -6.27 6.51 -19.09
CA MET A 97 -7.58 6.84 -19.58
C MET A 97 -8.51 6.97 -18.36
N ILE A 98 -9.01 8.15 -18.09
CA ILE A 98 -9.94 8.41 -16.98
C ILE A 98 -11.32 7.90 -17.40
N TYR A 99 -11.71 6.74 -16.89
CA TYR A 99 -13.10 6.27 -17.00
C TYR A 99 -13.96 7.01 -15.97
N ASP A 100 -15.16 7.43 -16.36
CA ASP A 100 -16.06 8.21 -15.52
C ASP A 100 -15.38 9.50 -14.97
N PRO A 101 -15.00 10.44 -15.86
CA PRO A 101 -14.32 11.65 -15.46
C PRO A 101 -15.26 12.56 -14.66
N VAL A 102 -14.66 13.41 -13.80
CA VAL A 102 -15.42 14.49 -13.15
C VAL A 102 -16.01 15.36 -14.23
N THR A 103 -17.33 15.53 -14.21
CA THR A 103 -18.10 16.34 -15.16
C THR A 103 -18.81 17.51 -14.47
N ILE A 104 -19.20 18.48 -15.25
CA ILE A 104 -20.07 19.56 -14.81
C ILE A 104 -21.29 19.63 -15.73
N LYS A 105 -22.44 19.96 -15.15
CA LYS A 105 -23.67 20.08 -15.91
C LYS A 105 -23.69 21.36 -16.72
N ARG A 106 -24.25 21.29 -17.90
CA ARG A 106 -24.65 22.42 -18.71
C ARG A 106 -25.46 23.43 -17.87
N GLY A 107 -25.26 24.74 -18.08
CA GLY A 107 -25.91 25.77 -17.32
C GLY A 107 -25.30 26.10 -15.94
N SER A 108 -24.28 25.36 -15.48
CA SER A 108 -23.50 25.72 -14.30
C SER A 108 -22.70 27.00 -14.52
N THR A 109 -22.23 27.61 -13.43
CA THR A 109 -21.47 28.88 -13.47
C THR A 109 -19.98 28.69 -13.56
N VAL A 110 -19.24 29.75 -13.91
CA VAL A 110 -17.79 29.81 -13.84
C VAL A 110 -17.29 29.51 -12.42
N SER A 111 -18.00 30.03 -11.40
CA SER A 111 -17.70 29.75 -9.98
C SER A 111 -17.75 28.25 -9.67
N ASP A 112 -18.79 27.55 -10.13
CA ASP A 112 -18.95 26.11 -9.91
C ASP A 112 -17.79 25.33 -10.56
N ALA A 113 -17.45 25.69 -11.80
CA ALA A 113 -16.33 25.05 -12.52
C ALA A 113 -14.99 25.25 -11.79
N LEU A 114 -14.70 26.45 -11.30
CA LEU A 114 -13.49 26.73 -10.53
C LEU A 114 -13.47 25.99 -9.19
N GLY A 115 -14.63 25.89 -8.51
CA GLY A 115 -14.78 25.11 -7.28
C GLY A 115 -14.42 23.63 -7.50
N ILE A 116 -15.01 23.02 -8.52
CA ILE A 116 -14.71 21.61 -8.90
C ILE A 116 -13.23 21.45 -9.29
N MET A 117 -12.68 22.37 -10.08
CA MET A 117 -11.26 22.32 -10.46
C MET A 117 -10.32 22.41 -9.26
N ALA A 118 -10.62 23.23 -8.26
CA ALA A 118 -9.85 23.36 -7.04
C ALA A 118 -9.97 22.12 -6.14
N GLU A 119 -11.18 21.61 -5.93
CA GLU A 119 -11.47 20.43 -5.12
C GLU A 119 -10.76 19.19 -5.67
N TYR A 120 -10.88 18.92 -6.97
CA TYR A 120 -10.31 17.74 -7.61
C TYR A 120 -8.91 17.95 -8.17
N LYS A 121 -8.34 19.17 -8.06
CA LYS A 121 -7.01 19.57 -8.58
C LYS A 121 -6.84 19.26 -10.07
N ILE A 122 -7.87 19.52 -10.86
CA ILE A 122 -7.93 19.28 -12.31
C ILE A 122 -7.96 20.60 -13.11
N GLY A 123 -7.37 20.58 -14.29
CA GLY A 123 -7.26 21.78 -15.16
C GLY A 123 -8.27 21.80 -16.30
N GLY A 124 -9.37 21.04 -16.20
CA GLY A 124 -10.46 21.06 -17.18
C GLY A 124 -11.44 19.93 -16.96
N ILE A 125 -12.69 20.23 -17.24
CA ILE A 125 -13.86 19.42 -16.91
C ILE A 125 -14.72 19.27 -18.17
N PRO A 126 -15.05 18.03 -18.60
CA PRO A 126 -16.10 17.83 -19.62
C PRO A 126 -17.44 18.35 -19.14
N VAL A 127 -18.15 19.03 -20.02
CA VAL A 127 -19.52 19.52 -19.79
C VAL A 127 -20.50 18.54 -20.41
N VAL A 128 -21.48 18.12 -19.62
CA VAL A 128 -22.50 17.14 -20.05
C VAL A 128 -23.91 17.70 -19.84
N ASP A 129 -24.87 17.19 -20.62
CA ASP A 129 -26.28 17.43 -20.37
C ASP A 129 -26.84 16.51 -19.26
N ASP A 130 -28.15 16.53 -19.02
CA ASP A 130 -28.78 15.76 -17.96
C ASP A 130 -28.77 14.26 -18.24
N GLU A 131 -28.70 13.85 -19.50
CA GLU A 131 -28.64 12.46 -19.97
C GLU A 131 -27.20 11.91 -20.04
N GLY A 132 -26.16 12.77 -19.82
CA GLY A 132 -24.75 12.40 -19.83
C GLY A 132 -24.06 12.49 -21.20
N TYR A 133 -24.71 13.13 -22.20
CA TYR A 133 -24.05 13.40 -23.48
C TYR A 133 -23.03 14.52 -23.35
N LEU A 134 -21.89 14.37 -24.02
CA LEU A 134 -20.87 15.39 -24.08
C LEU A 134 -21.36 16.60 -24.89
N VAL A 135 -21.40 17.79 -24.25
CA VAL A 135 -21.78 19.05 -24.91
C VAL A 135 -20.62 20.04 -25.04
N GLY A 136 -19.54 19.87 -24.30
CA GLY A 136 -18.37 20.73 -24.37
C GLY A 136 -17.27 20.32 -23.39
N ILE A 137 -16.25 21.16 -23.29
CA ILE A 137 -15.22 21.09 -22.26
C ILE A 137 -14.86 22.51 -21.79
N VAL A 138 -14.74 22.69 -20.48
CA VAL A 138 -14.21 23.93 -19.88
C VAL A 138 -12.85 23.66 -19.26
N THR A 139 -11.86 24.53 -19.53
CA THR A 139 -10.49 24.36 -19.06
C THR A 139 -9.97 25.63 -18.39
N ASN A 140 -8.85 25.50 -17.65
CA ASN A 140 -8.15 26.65 -17.07
C ASN A 140 -7.81 27.73 -18.11
N ARG A 141 -7.63 27.36 -19.39
CA ARG A 141 -7.37 28.31 -20.49
C ARG A 141 -8.61 29.17 -20.76
N ASP A 142 -9.78 28.55 -20.74
CA ASP A 142 -11.05 29.22 -21.00
C ASP A 142 -11.44 30.17 -19.86
N LEU A 143 -11.07 29.82 -18.62
CA LEU A 143 -11.43 30.57 -17.41
C LEU A 143 -10.36 31.57 -16.95
N ARG A 144 -9.15 31.54 -17.51
CA ARG A 144 -7.98 32.31 -17.02
C ARG A 144 -8.23 33.81 -16.92
N PHE A 145 -8.98 34.38 -17.84
CA PHE A 145 -9.26 35.82 -17.92
C PHE A 145 -10.72 36.16 -17.67
N GLU A 146 -11.57 35.16 -17.36
CA GLU A 146 -12.96 35.41 -17.02
C GLU A 146 -13.07 36.01 -15.61
N ARG A 147 -13.78 37.13 -15.51
CA ARG A 147 -13.97 37.87 -14.25
C ARG A 147 -15.37 37.72 -13.69
N ASP A 148 -16.36 37.41 -14.55
CA ASP A 148 -17.73 37.20 -14.16
C ASP A 148 -17.94 35.76 -13.70
N MET A 149 -17.91 35.56 -12.39
CA MET A 149 -18.06 34.25 -11.74
C MET A 149 -19.47 33.68 -11.85
N THR A 150 -20.45 34.52 -12.15
CA THR A 150 -21.86 34.13 -12.31
C THR A 150 -22.22 33.73 -13.74
N LYS A 151 -21.32 33.95 -14.68
CA LYS A 151 -21.51 33.63 -16.09
C LYS A 151 -21.67 32.12 -16.29
N HIS A 152 -22.63 31.73 -17.13
CA HIS A 152 -22.81 30.31 -17.48
C HIS A 152 -21.64 29.77 -18.30
N ILE A 153 -21.18 28.55 -17.96
CA ILE A 153 -20.04 27.88 -18.62
C ILE A 153 -20.30 27.62 -20.11
N ASP A 154 -21.56 27.52 -20.54
CA ASP A 154 -21.94 27.38 -21.96
C ASP A 154 -21.42 28.51 -22.84
N LEU A 155 -21.17 29.69 -22.26
CA LEU A 155 -20.68 30.88 -22.98
C LEU A 155 -19.14 30.93 -23.04
N VAL A 156 -18.44 30.12 -22.25
CA VAL A 156 -16.98 30.15 -22.14
C VAL A 156 -16.33 28.82 -22.51
N MET A 157 -17.07 27.71 -22.48
CA MET A 157 -16.56 26.38 -22.83
C MET A 157 -16.19 26.27 -24.31
N THR A 158 -15.36 25.30 -24.65
CA THR A 158 -15.21 24.83 -26.01
C THR A 158 -16.38 23.88 -26.32
N PRO A 159 -17.30 24.24 -27.24
CA PRO A 159 -18.48 23.44 -27.54
C PRO A 159 -18.12 22.16 -28.31
N LYS A 160 -19.02 21.15 -28.31
CA LYS A 160 -18.85 19.82 -28.87
C LYS A 160 -18.39 19.85 -30.34
N GLU A 161 -18.94 20.74 -31.13
CA GLU A 161 -18.67 20.86 -32.58
C GLU A 161 -17.19 21.22 -32.87
N ARG A 162 -16.51 21.80 -31.88
CA ARG A 162 -15.07 22.17 -31.97
C ARG A 162 -14.17 21.22 -31.20
N LEU A 163 -14.73 20.19 -30.53
CA LEU A 163 -13.97 19.22 -29.80
C LEU A 163 -13.44 18.10 -30.69
N VAL A 164 -12.20 17.70 -30.45
CA VAL A 164 -11.69 16.43 -30.91
C VAL A 164 -12.08 15.38 -29.87
N THR A 165 -12.74 14.35 -30.28
CA THR A 165 -13.14 13.21 -29.44
C THR A 165 -12.65 11.90 -30.04
N THR A 166 -12.62 10.85 -29.25
CA THR A 166 -12.30 9.50 -29.71
C THR A 166 -13.29 8.49 -29.13
N ASN A 167 -13.20 7.22 -29.54
CA ASN A 167 -14.09 6.16 -29.08
C ASN A 167 -13.41 5.22 -28.07
N GLN A 168 -14.16 4.28 -27.53
CA GLN A 168 -13.76 3.35 -26.49
C GLN A 168 -12.61 2.40 -26.88
N SER A 169 -12.39 2.16 -28.18
CA SER A 169 -11.34 1.26 -28.67
C SER A 169 -9.96 1.91 -28.83
N THR A 170 -9.84 3.21 -28.53
CA THR A 170 -8.59 3.95 -28.67
C THR A 170 -7.63 3.61 -27.52
N ASP A 171 -6.46 3.05 -27.84
CA ASP A 171 -5.39 2.85 -26.87
C ASP A 171 -4.64 4.17 -26.56
N LEU A 172 -3.77 4.13 -25.55
CA LEU A 172 -3.02 5.31 -25.09
C LEU A 172 -2.06 5.84 -26.15
N GLU A 173 -1.50 5.00 -27.01
CA GLU A 173 -0.58 5.41 -28.05
C GLU A 173 -1.30 6.17 -29.15
N SER A 174 -2.44 5.63 -29.62
CA SER A 174 -3.33 6.31 -30.55
C SER A 174 -3.87 7.62 -29.98
N ALA A 175 -4.25 7.64 -28.69
CA ALA A 175 -4.67 8.86 -28.03
C ALA A 175 -3.55 9.91 -27.98
N ALA A 176 -2.28 9.50 -27.72
CA ALA A 176 -1.13 10.40 -27.76
C ALA A 176 -0.93 11.03 -29.14
N GLN A 177 -1.07 10.25 -30.21
CA GLN A 177 -0.97 10.73 -31.57
C GLN A 177 -2.07 11.76 -31.91
N ILE A 178 -3.32 11.50 -31.45
CA ILE A 178 -4.44 12.44 -31.64
C ILE A 178 -4.16 13.75 -30.89
N LEU A 179 -3.75 13.68 -29.60
CA LEU A 179 -3.40 14.86 -28.80
C LEU A 179 -2.31 15.68 -29.46
N GLN A 180 -1.25 15.02 -29.96
CA GLN A 180 -0.14 15.67 -30.65
C GLN A 180 -0.57 16.33 -31.97
N LYS A 181 -1.31 15.59 -32.81
CA LYS A 181 -1.79 16.06 -34.14
C LYS A 181 -2.64 17.31 -34.01
N HIS A 182 -3.55 17.30 -33.03
CA HIS A 182 -4.50 18.41 -32.82
C HIS A 182 -4.00 19.48 -31.83
N LYS A 183 -2.81 19.29 -31.23
CA LYS A 183 -2.19 20.20 -30.24
C LYS A 183 -3.13 20.50 -29.06
N ILE A 184 -3.81 19.47 -28.59
CA ILE A 184 -4.72 19.53 -27.44
C ILE A 184 -4.16 18.74 -26.26
N GLU A 185 -4.57 19.11 -25.04
CA GLU A 185 -4.10 18.45 -23.81
C GLU A 185 -5.11 17.45 -23.23
N LYS A 186 -6.33 17.48 -23.74
CA LYS A 186 -7.45 16.66 -23.24
C LYS A 186 -8.25 16.11 -24.40
N LEU A 187 -8.53 14.81 -24.36
CA LEU A 187 -9.22 14.07 -25.40
C LEU A 187 -10.41 13.32 -24.77
N PRO A 188 -11.63 13.83 -24.88
CA PRO A 188 -12.82 13.13 -24.41
C PRO A 188 -13.05 11.84 -25.21
N ILE A 189 -13.45 10.78 -24.51
CA ILE A 189 -13.84 9.50 -25.09
C ILE A 189 -15.35 9.39 -25.02
N VAL A 190 -15.97 9.14 -26.14
CA VAL A 190 -17.42 9.00 -26.25
C VAL A 190 -17.82 7.60 -26.64
N GLY A 191 -18.92 7.12 -26.12
CA GLY A 191 -19.54 5.87 -26.51
C GLY A 191 -20.14 5.94 -27.91
N MET A 192 -20.56 4.80 -28.44
CA MET A 192 -21.27 4.72 -29.73
C MET A 192 -22.60 5.49 -29.71
N ASP A 193 -23.18 5.67 -28.51
CA ASP A 193 -24.37 6.46 -28.25
C ASP A 193 -24.07 7.96 -28.11
N GLY A 194 -22.81 8.38 -28.10
CA GLY A 194 -22.38 9.77 -27.92
C GLY A 194 -22.26 10.24 -26.48
N LYS A 195 -22.50 9.38 -25.49
CA LYS A 195 -22.28 9.69 -24.07
C LYS A 195 -20.79 9.73 -23.74
N LEU A 196 -20.46 10.59 -22.78
CA LEU A 196 -19.09 10.66 -22.27
C LEU A 196 -18.80 9.39 -21.44
N ILE A 197 -17.75 8.64 -21.81
CA ILE A 197 -17.31 7.45 -21.09
C ILE A 197 -15.90 7.59 -20.51
N GLY A 198 -15.14 8.58 -20.94
CA GLY A 198 -13.79 8.77 -20.45
C GLY A 198 -13.12 10.06 -20.92
N LEU A 199 -11.93 10.29 -20.40
CA LEU A 199 -11.07 11.42 -20.74
C LEU A 199 -9.61 10.95 -20.72
N VAL A 200 -8.84 11.24 -21.77
CA VAL A 200 -7.38 11.08 -21.79
C VAL A 200 -6.73 12.47 -21.70
N THR A 201 -5.72 12.61 -20.86
CA THR A 201 -4.95 13.85 -20.81
C THR A 201 -3.48 13.60 -21.17
N TYR A 202 -2.82 14.63 -21.71
CA TYR A 202 -1.37 14.58 -22.02
C TYR A 202 -0.55 14.23 -20.77
N LYS A 203 -0.93 14.77 -19.60
CA LYS A 203 -0.25 14.48 -18.33
C LYS A 203 -0.31 12.99 -17.95
N ASP A 204 -1.43 12.34 -18.22
CA ASP A 204 -1.60 10.92 -17.88
C ASP A 204 -0.75 10.04 -18.78
N ILE A 205 -0.65 10.37 -20.07
CA ILE A 205 0.23 9.67 -21.02
C ILE A 205 1.71 9.82 -20.61
N THR A 206 2.14 11.04 -20.25
CA THR A 206 3.51 11.30 -19.83
C THR A 206 3.85 10.53 -18.57
N LYS A 207 2.99 10.58 -17.54
CA LYS A 207 3.15 9.83 -16.30
C LYS A 207 3.19 8.31 -16.52
N ALA A 208 2.39 7.79 -17.44
CA ALA A 208 2.39 6.36 -17.77
C ALA A 208 3.75 5.91 -18.37
N LYS A 209 4.41 6.78 -19.15
CA LYS A 209 5.76 6.53 -19.70
C LYS A 209 6.86 6.66 -18.64
N ASP A 210 6.71 7.59 -17.69
CA ASP A 210 7.71 7.87 -16.66
C ASP A 210 7.78 6.75 -15.59
N LYS A 211 6.70 5.99 -15.37
CA LYS A 211 6.60 4.96 -14.34
C LYS A 211 6.10 3.62 -14.91
N PRO A 212 6.89 2.93 -15.75
CA PRO A 212 6.47 1.69 -16.41
C PRO A 212 6.28 0.53 -15.43
N MET A 213 6.91 0.59 -14.26
CA MET A 213 6.82 -0.43 -13.20
C MET A 213 5.62 -0.22 -12.27
N ALA A 214 4.81 0.83 -12.46
CA ALA A 214 3.68 1.12 -11.59
C ALA A 214 2.70 -0.08 -11.48
N CYS A 215 2.26 -0.37 -10.26
CA CYS A 215 1.30 -1.42 -9.97
C CYS A 215 -0.11 -0.95 -10.35
N LYS A 216 -0.63 -1.45 -11.48
CA LYS A 216 -1.90 -1.01 -12.08
C LYS A 216 -2.88 -2.17 -12.26
N ASP A 217 -4.17 -1.84 -12.21
CA ASP A 217 -5.25 -2.76 -12.54
C ASP A 217 -5.44 -2.87 -14.07
N ALA A 218 -6.36 -3.73 -14.49
CA ALA A 218 -6.66 -3.94 -15.92
C ALA A 218 -7.18 -2.68 -16.65
N LYS A 219 -7.63 -1.66 -15.89
CA LYS A 219 -8.07 -0.36 -16.42
C LYS A 219 -6.95 0.69 -16.40
N GLY A 220 -5.71 0.30 -16.09
CA GLY A 220 -4.56 1.20 -16.01
C GLY A 220 -4.53 2.11 -14.78
N ARG A 221 -5.38 1.90 -13.78
CA ARG A 221 -5.44 2.69 -12.54
C ARG A 221 -4.51 2.09 -11.50
N LEU A 222 -3.89 2.93 -10.67
CA LEU A 222 -3.05 2.47 -9.57
C LEU A 222 -3.84 1.52 -8.64
N ARG A 223 -3.18 0.43 -8.21
CA ARG A 223 -3.76 -0.49 -7.25
C ARG A 223 -3.63 0.04 -5.83
N VAL A 224 -4.66 -0.22 -5.03
CA VAL A 224 -4.72 0.16 -3.62
C VAL A 224 -5.51 -0.87 -2.83
N ALA A 225 -5.03 -1.21 -1.64
CA ALA A 225 -5.75 -2.00 -0.66
C ALA A 225 -6.25 -1.11 0.49
N ALA A 226 -7.24 -1.58 1.22
CA ALA A 226 -7.78 -0.85 2.37
C ALA A 226 -8.00 -1.78 3.57
N GLY A 227 -7.62 -1.29 4.76
CA GLY A 227 -7.76 -2.01 6.02
C GLY A 227 -9.18 -1.92 6.58
N VAL A 228 -9.66 -3.01 7.17
CA VAL A 228 -10.91 -3.07 7.93
C VAL A 228 -10.70 -3.86 9.24
N GLY A 229 -11.57 -3.69 10.20
CA GLY A 229 -11.59 -4.48 11.44
C GLY A 229 -12.61 -5.62 11.40
N VAL A 230 -13.04 -6.06 12.58
CA VAL A 230 -14.08 -7.08 12.77
C VAL A 230 -15.23 -6.54 13.65
N THR A 231 -15.67 -5.34 13.31
CA THR A 231 -16.77 -4.61 13.97
C THR A 231 -18.11 -4.86 13.27
N ALA A 232 -19.20 -4.34 13.84
CA ALA A 232 -20.54 -4.50 13.26
C ALA A 232 -20.65 -3.82 11.88
N ASP A 233 -19.97 -2.68 11.69
CA ASP A 233 -19.96 -1.89 10.45
C ASP A 233 -18.96 -2.38 9.39
N THR A 234 -18.22 -3.47 9.63
CA THR A 234 -17.17 -3.97 8.73
C THR A 234 -17.67 -4.17 7.31
N LEU A 235 -18.84 -4.79 7.12
CA LEU A 235 -19.34 -5.09 5.77
C LEU A 235 -19.83 -3.84 5.03
N ASP A 236 -20.34 -2.86 5.74
CA ASP A 236 -20.75 -1.58 5.14
C ASP A 236 -19.52 -0.75 4.75
N ARG A 237 -18.47 -0.76 5.59
CA ARG A 237 -17.16 -0.20 5.25
C ARG A 237 -16.56 -0.88 4.02
N MET A 238 -16.58 -2.22 3.97
CA MET A 238 -16.12 -2.96 2.79
C MET A 238 -16.88 -2.58 1.54
N GLN A 239 -18.22 -2.43 1.62
CA GLN A 239 -19.03 -2.02 0.48
C GLN A 239 -18.58 -0.66 -0.05
N ALA A 240 -18.45 0.34 0.81
CA ALA A 240 -17.99 1.67 0.42
C ALA A 240 -16.59 1.67 -0.21
N LEU A 241 -15.67 0.84 0.30
CA LEU A 241 -14.32 0.69 -0.23
C LEU A 241 -14.30 0.01 -1.61
N VAL A 242 -15.11 -1.03 -1.79
CA VAL A 242 -15.27 -1.72 -3.09
C VAL A 242 -15.89 -0.77 -4.12
N ASP A 243 -16.91 -0.01 -3.75
CA ASP A 243 -17.55 0.97 -4.61
C ASP A 243 -16.58 2.11 -4.99
N ALA A 244 -15.68 2.50 -4.08
CA ALA A 244 -14.58 3.44 -4.35
C ALA A 244 -13.47 2.85 -5.24
N GLY A 245 -13.47 1.52 -5.48
CA GLY A 245 -12.56 0.81 -6.36
C GLY A 245 -11.34 0.21 -5.69
N ALA A 246 -11.36 -0.09 -4.40
CA ALA A 246 -10.28 -0.84 -3.74
C ALA A 246 -10.04 -2.18 -4.47
N ASP A 247 -8.77 -2.54 -4.66
CA ASP A 247 -8.38 -3.78 -5.35
C ASP A 247 -8.35 -4.98 -4.39
N ALA A 248 -8.10 -4.73 -3.11
CA ALA A 248 -8.14 -5.74 -2.04
C ALA A 248 -8.58 -5.13 -0.72
N ILE A 249 -9.12 -5.96 0.14
CA ILE A 249 -9.42 -5.63 1.54
C ILE A 249 -8.48 -6.38 2.46
N VAL A 250 -8.02 -5.71 3.50
CA VAL A 250 -7.16 -6.31 4.54
C VAL A 250 -7.93 -6.32 5.85
N ILE A 251 -8.36 -7.50 6.30
CA ILE A 251 -8.90 -7.69 7.67
C ILE A 251 -7.69 -7.68 8.60
N ASP A 252 -7.51 -6.55 9.30
CA ASP A 252 -6.31 -6.23 10.05
C ASP A 252 -6.60 -6.21 11.57
N THR A 253 -6.17 -7.24 12.27
CA THR A 253 -6.41 -7.45 13.71
C THR A 253 -5.12 -7.79 14.45
N ALA A 254 -5.10 -7.62 15.77
CA ALA A 254 -3.97 -8.02 16.61
C ALA A 254 -3.80 -9.56 16.67
N HIS A 255 -4.89 -10.30 16.46
CA HIS A 255 -4.89 -11.77 16.49
C HIS A 255 -5.89 -12.33 15.46
N GLY A 256 -5.35 -12.71 14.28
CA GLY A 256 -6.16 -13.21 13.16
C GLY A 256 -6.70 -14.63 13.36
N HIS A 257 -6.06 -15.44 14.20
CA HIS A 257 -6.51 -16.80 14.51
C HIS A 257 -7.59 -16.81 15.60
N SER A 258 -8.69 -16.14 15.34
CA SER A 258 -9.84 -16.13 16.25
C SER A 258 -11.13 -16.44 15.48
N MET A 259 -12.11 -17.02 16.21
CA MET A 259 -13.41 -17.36 15.64
C MET A 259 -14.07 -16.15 14.97
N PHE A 260 -14.06 -15.00 15.62
CA PHE A 260 -14.66 -13.76 15.09
C PHE A 260 -14.05 -13.30 13.76
N VAL A 261 -12.73 -13.46 13.59
CA VAL A 261 -12.04 -13.13 12.35
C VAL A 261 -12.37 -14.12 11.26
N ILE A 262 -12.36 -15.42 11.56
CA ILE A 262 -12.69 -16.50 10.61
C ILE A 262 -14.14 -16.39 10.13
N GLU A 263 -15.09 -16.12 11.03
CA GLU A 263 -16.50 -15.93 10.68
C GLU A 263 -16.68 -14.68 9.81
N LYS A 264 -16.05 -13.56 10.19
CA LYS A 264 -16.09 -12.32 9.39
C LYS A 264 -15.48 -12.51 8.01
N LEU A 265 -14.38 -13.26 7.88
CA LEU A 265 -13.80 -13.62 6.58
C LEU A 265 -14.78 -14.40 5.71
N LYS A 266 -15.42 -15.44 6.26
CA LYS A 266 -16.41 -16.24 5.52
C LYS A 266 -17.61 -15.41 5.06
N GLU A 267 -18.10 -14.52 5.94
CA GLU A 267 -19.19 -13.60 5.63
C GLU A 267 -18.79 -12.61 4.50
N ALA A 268 -17.59 -12.05 4.61
CA ALA A 268 -17.04 -11.13 3.62
C ALA A 268 -16.83 -11.80 2.25
N LYS A 269 -16.26 -13.01 2.21
CA LYS A 269 -16.08 -13.77 0.95
C LYS A 269 -17.41 -14.12 0.29
N LYS A 270 -18.45 -14.40 1.08
CA LYS A 270 -19.80 -14.66 0.54
C LYS A 270 -20.41 -13.40 -0.09
N ARG A 271 -20.23 -12.23 0.55
CA ARG A 271 -20.80 -10.96 0.07
C ARG A 271 -19.98 -10.33 -1.08
N PHE A 272 -18.65 -10.51 -1.06
CA PHE A 272 -17.70 -9.92 -2.01
C PHE A 272 -16.81 -10.99 -2.67
N PRO A 273 -17.37 -11.90 -3.49
CA PRO A 273 -16.62 -13.04 -4.04
C PRO A 273 -15.48 -12.64 -4.99
N ASN A 274 -15.56 -11.46 -5.59
CA ASN A 274 -14.61 -10.98 -6.60
C ASN A 274 -13.51 -10.07 -6.05
N ILE A 275 -13.50 -9.79 -4.73
CA ILE A 275 -12.45 -8.99 -4.08
C ILE A 275 -11.48 -9.91 -3.34
N ASP A 276 -10.19 -9.65 -3.47
CA ASP A 276 -9.20 -10.36 -2.69
C ASP A 276 -9.22 -9.88 -1.23
N ILE A 277 -9.23 -10.84 -0.30
CA ILE A 277 -9.24 -10.57 1.13
C ILE A 277 -7.95 -11.12 1.76
N VAL A 278 -7.12 -10.21 2.27
CA VAL A 278 -5.94 -10.49 3.07
C VAL A 278 -6.34 -10.51 4.54
N VAL A 279 -5.86 -11.48 5.31
CA VAL A 279 -6.23 -11.59 6.73
C VAL A 279 -5.00 -11.67 7.62
N GLY A 280 -4.98 -10.97 8.72
CA GLY A 280 -3.93 -11.01 9.74
C GLY A 280 -4.31 -10.26 11.03
N ASN A 281 -3.37 -10.26 12.01
CA ASN A 281 -2.05 -10.88 11.94
C ASN A 281 -2.05 -12.27 12.58
N ILE A 282 -1.23 -13.12 12.05
CA ILE A 282 -0.99 -14.47 12.56
C ILE A 282 0.51 -14.73 12.79
N ALA A 283 0.85 -15.81 13.47
CA ALA A 283 2.25 -16.18 13.69
C ALA A 283 2.53 -17.69 13.56
N THR A 284 1.52 -18.50 13.21
CA THR A 284 1.64 -19.96 13.18
C THR A 284 1.07 -20.55 11.89
N GLY A 285 1.62 -21.70 11.48
CA GLY A 285 1.12 -22.45 10.33
C GLY A 285 -0.30 -22.98 10.51
N GLU A 286 -0.70 -23.31 11.75
CA GLU A 286 -2.07 -23.71 12.08
C GLU A 286 -3.07 -22.59 11.75
N ALA A 287 -2.78 -21.37 12.19
CA ALA A 287 -3.58 -20.20 11.89
C ALA A 287 -3.69 -19.96 10.36
N ALA A 288 -2.57 -20.12 9.66
CA ALA A 288 -2.52 -19.95 8.22
C ALA A 288 -3.42 -20.93 7.47
N LYS A 289 -3.41 -22.21 7.86
CA LYS A 289 -4.30 -23.24 7.30
C LYS A 289 -5.77 -22.90 7.54
N ALA A 290 -6.13 -22.54 8.78
CA ALA A 290 -7.51 -22.19 9.14
C ALA A 290 -8.03 -21.00 8.31
N LEU A 291 -7.20 -19.97 8.09
CA LEU A 291 -7.59 -18.82 7.28
C LEU A 291 -7.65 -19.15 5.78
N ALA A 292 -6.71 -19.95 5.25
CA ALA A 292 -6.74 -20.40 3.87
C ALA A 292 -8.00 -21.25 3.55
N GLU A 293 -8.38 -22.16 4.45
CA GLU A 293 -9.60 -22.96 4.37
C GLU A 293 -10.86 -22.11 4.47
N ALA A 294 -10.81 -21.02 5.26
CA ALA A 294 -11.91 -20.05 5.35
C ALA A 294 -12.04 -19.12 4.14
N GLY A 295 -11.10 -19.19 3.18
CA GLY A 295 -11.16 -18.46 1.90
C GLY A 295 -10.28 -17.20 1.83
N ALA A 296 -9.27 -17.05 2.70
CA ALA A 296 -8.30 -15.96 2.58
C ALA A 296 -7.51 -16.05 1.25
N ASP A 297 -7.32 -14.91 0.60
CA ASP A 297 -6.53 -14.80 -0.63
C ASP A 297 -5.06 -14.49 -0.35
N ALA A 298 -4.73 -14.03 0.84
CA ALA A 298 -3.39 -13.94 1.42
C ALA A 298 -3.48 -13.90 2.95
N VAL A 299 -2.38 -14.22 3.62
CA VAL A 299 -2.27 -14.07 5.07
C VAL A 299 -1.15 -13.10 5.43
N LYS A 300 -1.32 -12.35 6.52
CA LYS A 300 -0.34 -11.38 7.01
C LYS A 300 0.24 -11.86 8.34
N VAL A 301 1.58 -12.00 8.37
CA VAL A 301 2.33 -12.68 9.44
C VAL A 301 3.13 -11.68 10.26
N GLY A 302 2.87 -11.64 11.57
CA GLY A 302 3.63 -10.81 12.50
C GLY A 302 2.85 -10.46 13.76
N ILE A 303 3.15 -11.12 14.88
CA ILE A 303 2.63 -10.80 16.21
C ILE A 303 3.75 -10.19 17.04
N GLY A 304 3.70 -8.86 17.20
CA GLY A 304 4.62 -8.09 18.02
C GLY A 304 6.03 -7.79 17.49
N PRO A 305 6.39 -7.97 16.18
CA PRO A 305 7.74 -7.67 15.71
C PRO A 305 7.95 -6.18 15.35
N GLY A 306 6.90 -5.38 15.28
CA GLY A 306 6.99 -3.95 14.90
C GLY A 306 7.78 -3.13 15.91
N SER A 307 8.52 -2.12 15.44
CA SER A 307 9.41 -1.27 16.26
C SER A 307 8.69 -0.46 17.36
N ILE A 308 7.40 -0.26 17.23
CA ILE A 308 6.54 0.49 18.17
C ILE A 308 5.46 -0.40 18.80
N CYS A 309 5.56 -1.72 18.62
CA CYS A 309 4.64 -2.70 19.21
C CYS A 309 5.16 -3.16 20.57
N THR A 310 4.30 -3.16 21.57
CA THR A 310 4.61 -3.66 22.92
C THR A 310 3.83 -4.92 23.31
N THR A 311 3.10 -5.53 22.36
CA THR A 311 2.30 -6.76 22.61
C THR A 311 3.11 -7.85 23.31
N ARG A 312 4.35 -8.10 22.89
CA ARG A 312 5.20 -9.14 23.48
C ARG A 312 5.58 -8.84 24.95
N VAL A 313 5.67 -7.56 25.30
CA VAL A 313 6.02 -7.12 26.67
C VAL A 313 4.76 -7.06 27.54
N VAL A 314 3.66 -6.53 27.00
CA VAL A 314 2.43 -6.30 27.75
C VAL A 314 1.61 -7.59 27.90
N ALA A 315 1.44 -8.35 26.81
CA ALA A 315 0.64 -9.57 26.78
C ALA A 315 1.48 -10.86 26.92
N GLY A 316 2.80 -10.78 26.75
CA GLY A 316 3.69 -11.95 26.80
C GLY A 316 3.54 -12.91 25.63
N VAL A 317 2.91 -12.45 24.50
CA VAL A 317 2.56 -13.29 23.35
C VAL A 317 3.28 -12.82 22.10
N GLY A 318 3.77 -13.75 21.29
CA GLY A 318 4.42 -13.49 20.02
C GLY A 318 5.32 -14.63 19.58
N VAL A 319 5.72 -14.60 18.31
CA VAL A 319 6.70 -15.53 17.74
C VAL A 319 7.78 -14.67 17.06
N PRO A 320 9.08 -14.96 17.24
CA PRO A 320 10.15 -14.31 16.50
C PRO A 320 9.92 -14.43 14.99
N GLN A 321 10.14 -13.33 14.27
CA GLN A 321 9.52 -13.11 12.95
C GLN A 321 10.00 -14.08 11.88
N LEU A 322 11.27 -14.43 11.85
CA LEU A 322 11.80 -15.39 10.87
C LEU A 322 11.13 -16.76 11.03
N SER A 323 11.04 -17.26 12.28
CA SER A 323 10.37 -18.52 12.59
C SER A 323 8.88 -18.49 12.23
N ALA A 324 8.18 -17.38 12.52
CA ALA A 324 6.76 -17.21 12.16
C ALA A 324 6.53 -17.27 10.64
N VAL A 325 7.35 -16.54 9.87
CA VAL A 325 7.29 -16.53 8.40
C VAL A 325 7.51 -17.93 7.84
N TYR A 326 8.55 -18.62 8.31
CA TYR A 326 8.89 -19.96 7.83
C TYR A 326 7.82 -21.00 8.16
N ASP A 327 7.27 -21.00 9.38
CA ASP A 327 6.21 -21.93 9.79
C ASP A 327 4.95 -21.75 8.95
N VAL A 328 4.54 -20.49 8.72
CA VAL A 328 3.40 -20.14 7.86
C VAL A 328 3.67 -20.54 6.41
N ALA A 329 4.86 -20.25 5.87
CA ALA A 329 5.23 -20.61 4.50
C ALA A 329 5.16 -22.12 4.27
N LYS A 330 5.70 -22.91 5.22
CA LYS A 330 5.63 -24.36 5.20
C LYS A 330 4.19 -24.87 5.18
N ALA A 331 3.31 -24.27 6.01
CA ALA A 331 1.92 -24.66 6.13
C ALA A 331 1.09 -24.34 4.87
N LEU A 332 1.42 -23.27 4.16
CA LEU A 332 0.71 -22.81 2.96
C LEU A 332 1.24 -23.42 1.66
N LYS A 333 2.30 -24.23 1.72
CA LYS A 333 2.89 -24.84 0.53
C LYS A 333 1.84 -25.63 -0.27
N GLY A 334 1.67 -25.29 -1.55
CA GLY A 334 0.70 -25.94 -2.44
C GLY A 334 -0.73 -25.37 -2.39
N THR A 335 -1.06 -24.45 -1.47
CA THR A 335 -2.40 -23.86 -1.37
C THR A 335 -2.65 -22.72 -2.36
N GLY A 336 -1.58 -22.14 -2.92
CA GLY A 336 -1.65 -20.94 -3.75
C GLY A 336 -1.97 -19.65 -2.98
N VAL A 337 -1.99 -19.68 -1.63
CA VAL A 337 -2.17 -18.50 -0.77
C VAL A 337 -0.81 -17.91 -0.43
N PRO A 338 -0.47 -16.70 -0.90
CA PRO A 338 0.78 -16.03 -0.54
C PRO A 338 0.73 -15.51 0.90
N LEU A 339 1.91 -15.29 1.49
CA LEU A 339 2.04 -14.64 2.79
C LEU A 339 2.79 -13.30 2.68
N ILE A 340 2.39 -12.35 3.51
CA ILE A 340 2.98 -11.04 3.70
C ILE A 340 3.73 -11.03 5.04
N ALA A 341 5.05 -10.84 5.03
CA ALA A 341 5.83 -10.72 6.25
C ALA A 341 5.73 -9.28 6.80
N ASP A 342 5.03 -9.11 7.93
CA ASP A 342 4.70 -7.80 8.50
C ASP A 342 5.51 -7.51 9.77
N GLY A 343 6.45 -6.57 9.67
CA GLY A 343 7.23 -6.06 10.79
C GLY A 343 8.58 -6.75 11.03
N GLY A 344 9.34 -6.18 11.97
CA GLY A 344 10.68 -6.64 12.33
C GLY A 344 11.79 -6.25 11.35
N LEU A 345 11.48 -5.47 10.33
CA LEU A 345 12.39 -5.06 9.25
C LEU A 345 13.05 -3.72 9.57
N ARG A 346 14.38 -3.68 9.56
CA ARG A 346 15.19 -2.46 9.81
C ARG A 346 16.08 -2.11 8.62
N TYR A 347 16.56 -3.12 7.89
CA TYR A 347 17.45 -3.01 6.77
C TYR A 347 16.95 -3.80 5.56
N SER A 348 17.50 -3.51 4.38
CA SER A 348 17.22 -4.29 3.17
C SER A 348 17.60 -5.77 3.30
N GLY A 349 18.64 -6.09 4.09
CA GLY A 349 19.01 -7.47 4.41
C GLY A 349 17.91 -8.25 5.14
N ASP A 350 17.13 -7.60 6.01
CA ASP A 350 16.00 -8.24 6.68
C ASP A 350 14.88 -8.57 5.67
N VAL A 351 14.69 -7.71 4.66
CA VAL A 351 13.75 -7.98 3.56
C VAL A 351 14.18 -9.25 2.79
N VAL A 352 15.47 -9.37 2.45
CA VAL A 352 15.99 -10.57 1.76
C VAL A 352 15.73 -11.81 2.60
N LYS A 353 15.99 -11.76 3.91
CA LYS A 353 15.76 -12.88 4.85
C LYS A 353 14.28 -13.24 4.97
N ALA A 354 13.39 -12.24 5.06
CA ALA A 354 11.95 -12.48 5.12
C ALA A 354 11.42 -13.18 3.87
N LEU A 355 11.85 -12.73 2.70
CA LEU A 355 11.49 -13.36 1.43
C LEU A 355 12.10 -14.75 1.30
N ALA A 356 13.38 -14.94 1.64
CA ALA A 356 14.03 -16.26 1.63
C ALA A 356 13.36 -17.27 2.57
N ALA A 357 12.77 -16.81 3.68
CA ALA A 357 12.00 -17.67 4.60
C ALA A 357 10.63 -18.09 4.04
N GLY A 358 10.24 -17.62 2.86
CA GLY A 358 9.01 -17.98 2.17
C GLY A 358 7.99 -16.85 2.06
N GLY A 359 8.36 -15.61 2.45
CA GLY A 359 7.55 -14.41 2.19
C GLY A 359 7.41 -14.12 0.70
N TYR A 360 6.23 -13.75 0.24
CA TYR A 360 6.02 -13.25 -1.12
C TYR A 360 6.26 -11.75 -1.20
N CYS A 361 5.82 -11.01 -0.19
CA CYS A 361 6.12 -9.59 -0.02
C CYS A 361 6.27 -9.25 1.46
N VAL A 362 6.73 -8.04 1.73
CA VAL A 362 6.93 -7.53 3.09
C VAL A 362 6.07 -6.29 3.33
N MET A 363 5.48 -6.18 4.52
CA MET A 363 4.81 -4.95 4.94
C MET A 363 5.78 -4.09 5.75
N ILE A 364 5.92 -2.84 5.33
CA ILE A 364 6.86 -1.88 5.89
C ILE A 364 6.11 -0.70 6.55
N GLY A 365 6.46 -0.41 7.80
CA GLY A 365 5.95 0.72 8.57
C GLY A 365 7.08 1.72 8.86
N SER A 366 7.93 1.43 9.86
CA SER A 366 9.02 2.33 10.30
C SER A 366 10.01 2.71 9.20
N LEU A 367 10.26 1.81 8.24
CA LEU A 367 11.14 2.07 7.11
C LEU A 367 10.67 3.26 6.25
N VAL A 368 9.36 3.47 6.14
CA VAL A 368 8.76 4.52 5.30
C VAL A 368 8.01 5.61 6.08
N ALA A 369 7.82 5.44 7.39
CA ALA A 369 7.14 6.43 8.23
C ALA A 369 7.84 7.81 8.24
N GLY A 370 9.16 7.84 8.00
CA GLY A 370 9.95 9.08 7.91
C GLY A 370 9.91 9.77 6.55
N THR A 371 9.20 9.23 5.55
CA THR A 371 9.19 9.82 4.21
C THR A 371 8.22 11.00 4.09
N GLU A 372 8.41 11.79 3.05
CA GLU A 372 7.57 12.96 2.75
C GLU A 372 6.10 12.58 2.52
N GLU A 373 5.87 11.39 2.00
CA GLU A 373 4.54 10.91 1.62
C GLU A 373 3.73 10.34 2.78
N SER A 374 4.38 10.02 3.92
CA SER A 374 3.66 9.55 5.11
C SER A 374 2.81 10.67 5.73
N PRO A 375 1.62 10.37 6.29
CA PRO A 375 0.73 11.37 6.85
C PRO A 375 1.18 11.92 8.21
N GLY A 376 2.12 11.27 8.90
CA GLY A 376 2.63 11.74 10.19
C GLY A 376 3.17 13.18 10.14
N ASP A 377 2.94 13.94 11.22
CA ASP A 377 3.38 15.33 11.33
C ASP A 377 4.90 15.47 11.25
N THR A 378 5.36 16.54 10.61
CA THR A 378 6.77 16.90 10.59
C THR A 378 7.13 17.65 11.86
N ILE A 379 8.11 17.11 12.61
CA ILE A 379 8.58 17.64 13.89
C ILE A 379 10.02 18.13 13.71
N ILE A 380 10.32 19.33 14.18
CA ILE A 380 11.70 19.82 14.27
C ILE A 380 12.17 19.62 15.71
N PHE A 381 13.24 18.86 15.90
CA PHE A 381 13.82 18.58 17.20
C PHE A 381 15.35 18.63 17.11
N ASN A 382 16.00 19.38 17.98
CA ASN A 382 17.45 19.61 17.97
C ASN A 382 18.00 19.97 16.58
N GLY A 383 17.29 20.85 15.84
CA GLY A 383 17.68 21.30 14.51
C GLY A 383 17.51 20.27 13.38
N ARG A 384 17.00 19.07 13.67
CA ARG A 384 16.76 18.02 12.69
C ARG A 384 15.26 17.79 12.46
N LYS A 385 14.91 17.36 11.25
CA LYS A 385 13.53 16.99 10.89
C LYS A 385 13.25 15.55 11.30
N PHE A 386 12.07 15.33 11.89
CA PHE A 386 11.50 14.03 12.22
C PHE A 386 10.05 13.97 11.72
N LYS A 387 9.50 12.78 11.65
CA LYS A 387 8.07 12.54 11.43
C LYS A 387 7.49 11.82 12.66
N SER A 388 6.25 12.16 13.04
CA SER A 388 5.52 11.41 14.05
C SER A 388 5.25 10.00 13.54
N TYR A 389 5.40 9.01 14.41
CA TYR A 389 5.16 7.61 14.11
C TYR A 389 4.58 6.91 15.33
N ARG A 390 3.42 6.28 15.20
CA ARG A 390 2.76 5.62 16.32
C ARG A 390 2.22 4.25 15.97
N GLY A 391 2.24 3.35 16.97
CA GLY A 391 1.58 2.05 16.89
C GLY A 391 0.06 2.18 16.90
N MET A 392 -0.64 1.33 16.16
CA MET A 392 -2.10 1.29 16.21
C MET A 392 -2.64 0.89 17.58
N GLY A 393 -1.81 0.31 18.46
CA GLY A 393 -2.09 0.02 19.87
C GLY A 393 -1.63 1.12 20.85
N SER A 394 -1.16 2.28 20.38
CA SER A 394 -0.90 3.42 21.26
C SER A 394 -2.21 4.05 21.75
N LEU A 395 -2.18 4.73 22.90
CA LEU A 395 -3.38 5.39 23.44
C LEU A 395 -3.99 6.35 22.42
N GLU A 396 -3.17 7.18 21.80
CA GLU A 396 -3.60 8.19 20.83
C GLU A 396 -4.28 7.55 19.58
N ALA A 397 -3.77 6.40 19.10
CA ALA A 397 -4.38 5.69 17.98
C ALA A 397 -5.69 5.01 18.41
N MET A 398 -5.75 4.46 19.63
CA MET A 398 -6.95 3.81 20.17
C MET A 398 -8.08 4.81 20.40
N GLU A 399 -7.77 6.03 20.87
CA GLU A 399 -8.74 7.13 21.01
C GLU A 399 -9.37 7.51 19.67
N ASN A 400 -8.59 7.47 18.60
CA ASN A 400 -9.03 7.80 17.25
C ASN A 400 -9.70 6.64 16.48
N GLY A 401 -9.93 5.47 17.10
CA GLY A 401 -10.73 4.39 16.55
C GLY A 401 -10.05 3.03 16.40
N SER A 402 -8.73 2.88 16.68
CA SER A 402 -8.03 1.59 16.50
C SER A 402 -8.21 0.57 17.63
N LYS A 403 -8.96 0.89 18.69
CA LYS A 403 -9.20 0.01 19.85
C LYS A 403 -9.86 -1.32 19.51
N ASP A 404 -10.63 -1.39 18.43
CA ASP A 404 -11.25 -2.62 17.94
C ASP A 404 -10.22 -3.64 17.40
N ARG A 405 -9.07 -3.18 16.86
CA ARG A 405 -7.96 -4.03 16.47
C ARG A 405 -7.47 -4.90 17.61
N TYR A 406 -7.56 -4.39 18.84
CA TYR A 406 -7.12 -5.04 20.09
C TYR A 406 -8.30 -5.57 20.92
N PHE A 407 -9.48 -5.75 20.31
CA PHE A 407 -10.70 -6.26 20.95
C PHE A 407 -11.16 -5.44 22.17
N GLN A 408 -10.85 -4.14 22.20
CA GLN A 408 -11.19 -3.21 23.28
C GLN A 408 -12.30 -2.21 22.91
N SER A 409 -13.08 -2.47 21.87
CA SER A 409 -14.16 -1.59 21.39
C SER A 409 -15.24 -1.27 22.44
N GLY A 410 -15.48 -2.17 23.40
CA GLY A 410 -16.43 -1.96 24.51
C GLY A 410 -15.94 -1.02 25.62
N THR A 411 -14.68 -0.59 25.60
CA THR A 411 -14.10 0.27 26.63
C THR A 411 -14.32 1.76 26.27
N ALA A 412 -15.26 2.41 27.00
CA ALA A 412 -15.57 3.83 26.80
C ALA A 412 -14.56 4.77 27.50
N ASP A 413 -14.02 4.36 28.65
CA ASP A 413 -13.08 5.14 29.43
C ASP A 413 -11.64 4.92 28.94
N VAL A 414 -11.03 5.95 28.39
CA VAL A 414 -9.64 5.94 27.86
C VAL A 414 -8.64 5.46 28.92
N LYS A 415 -8.85 5.81 30.19
CA LYS A 415 -7.97 5.40 31.29
C LYS A 415 -7.99 3.89 31.58
N LYS A 416 -8.96 3.18 31.03
CA LYS A 416 -9.11 1.72 31.16
C LYS A 416 -8.60 0.95 29.95
N LEU A 417 -8.16 1.64 28.89
CA LEU A 417 -7.51 1.01 27.76
C LEU A 417 -6.15 0.45 28.16
N VAL A 418 -5.82 -0.72 27.64
CA VAL A 418 -4.50 -1.34 27.81
C VAL A 418 -3.73 -1.20 26.49
N PRO A 419 -2.80 -0.25 26.38
CA PRO A 419 -2.07 -0.04 25.13
C PRO A 419 -1.06 -1.16 24.86
N GLU A 420 -0.99 -1.60 23.62
CA GLU A 420 0.00 -2.53 23.09
C GLU A 420 0.93 -1.88 22.05
N GLY A 421 1.14 -0.60 22.15
CA GLY A 421 2.00 0.19 21.29
C GLY A 421 2.33 1.55 21.88
N ILE A 422 3.32 2.19 21.30
CA ILE A 422 3.81 3.51 21.73
C ILE A 422 3.69 4.53 20.59
N ALA A 423 3.68 5.82 20.96
CA ALA A 423 3.91 6.93 20.07
C ALA A 423 5.41 7.30 20.10
N ALA A 424 5.98 7.58 18.94
CA ALA A 424 7.39 7.86 18.76
C ALA A 424 7.59 8.87 17.61
N ARG A 425 8.82 9.19 17.30
CA ARG A 425 9.24 9.93 16.11
C ARG A 425 10.34 9.17 15.40
N VAL A 426 10.38 9.29 14.08
CA VAL A 426 11.42 8.71 13.23
C VAL A 426 12.14 9.81 12.46
N PRO A 427 13.43 9.67 12.15
CA PRO A 427 14.13 10.64 11.31
C PRO A 427 13.45 10.82 9.96
N TYR A 428 13.41 12.05 9.45
CA TYR A 428 12.97 12.34 8.10
C TYR A 428 13.94 11.71 7.08
N LYS A 429 13.40 10.99 6.09
CA LYS A 429 14.18 10.16 5.15
C LYS A 429 14.07 10.61 3.69
N GLY A 430 13.58 11.82 3.40
CA GLY A 430 13.36 12.26 2.03
C GLY A 430 12.10 11.65 1.40
N THR A 431 12.16 11.37 0.10
CA THR A 431 11.03 10.82 -0.64
C THR A 431 10.94 9.29 -0.50
N LEU A 432 9.73 8.74 -0.66
CA LEU A 432 9.52 7.29 -0.71
C LEU A 432 10.35 6.63 -1.81
N TYR A 433 10.47 7.29 -2.98
CA TYR A 433 11.27 6.78 -4.10
C TYR A 433 12.72 6.48 -3.69
N GLU A 434 13.38 7.40 -2.97
CA GLU A 434 14.76 7.21 -2.51
C GLU A 434 14.89 6.01 -1.57
N VAL A 435 13.95 5.86 -0.62
CA VAL A 435 13.94 4.73 0.33
C VAL A 435 13.71 3.41 -0.41
N VAL A 436 12.71 3.34 -1.29
CA VAL A 436 12.38 2.12 -2.06
C VAL A 436 13.51 1.74 -3.00
N TYR A 437 14.19 2.72 -3.60
CA TYR A 437 15.36 2.50 -4.45
C TYR A 437 16.47 1.79 -3.68
N GLN A 438 16.80 2.27 -2.46
CA GLN A 438 17.83 1.64 -1.62
C GLN A 438 17.42 0.24 -1.16
N LEU A 439 16.18 0.05 -0.72
CA LEU A 439 15.65 -1.25 -0.31
C LEU A 439 15.68 -2.27 -1.47
N SER A 440 15.24 -1.85 -2.65
CA SER A 440 15.27 -2.69 -3.86
C SER A 440 16.70 -3.01 -4.29
N GLY A 441 17.61 -2.06 -4.18
CA GLY A 441 19.04 -2.27 -4.46
C GLY A 441 19.67 -3.33 -3.55
N GLY A 442 19.43 -3.23 -2.24
CA GLY A 442 19.89 -4.23 -1.28
C GLY A 442 19.25 -5.61 -1.48
N LEU A 443 17.96 -5.67 -1.84
CA LEU A 443 17.28 -6.92 -2.18
C LEU A 443 17.91 -7.57 -3.42
N ARG A 444 18.14 -6.79 -4.49
CA ARG A 444 18.80 -7.28 -5.71
C ARG A 444 20.20 -7.82 -5.43
N ALA A 445 20.98 -7.14 -4.58
CA ALA A 445 22.30 -7.61 -4.17
C ALA A 445 22.21 -8.95 -3.43
N GLY A 446 21.32 -9.07 -2.44
CA GLY A 446 21.10 -10.31 -1.70
C GLY A 446 20.67 -11.49 -2.60
N MET A 447 19.76 -11.24 -3.54
CA MET A 447 19.34 -12.24 -4.54
C MET A 447 20.51 -12.66 -5.44
N GLY A 448 21.33 -11.70 -5.87
CA GLY A 448 22.56 -11.98 -6.63
C GLY A 448 23.52 -12.89 -5.88
N TYR A 449 23.78 -12.62 -4.60
CA TYR A 449 24.62 -13.49 -3.75
C TYR A 449 24.04 -14.90 -3.56
N CYS A 450 22.72 -15.03 -3.54
CA CYS A 450 22.05 -16.33 -3.38
C CYS A 450 21.81 -17.06 -4.72
N GLY A 451 22.16 -16.48 -5.87
CA GLY A 451 21.90 -17.05 -7.18
C GLY A 451 20.40 -17.11 -7.54
N ALA A 452 19.57 -16.25 -6.92
CA ALA A 452 18.14 -16.26 -7.08
C ALA A 452 17.69 -15.25 -8.17
N ALA A 453 17.19 -15.76 -9.31
CA ALA A 453 16.74 -14.93 -10.43
C ALA A 453 15.40 -14.21 -10.15
N ASN A 454 14.60 -14.74 -9.25
CA ASN A 454 13.29 -14.21 -8.83
C ASN A 454 12.99 -14.57 -7.36
N ILE A 455 11.90 -14.05 -6.82
CA ILE A 455 11.50 -14.27 -5.41
C ILE A 455 11.23 -15.75 -5.10
N GLU A 456 10.63 -16.51 -6.01
CA GLU A 456 10.36 -17.94 -5.79
C GLU A 456 11.67 -18.73 -5.66
N LYS A 457 12.69 -18.40 -6.47
CA LYS A 457 14.03 -19.01 -6.35
C LYS A 457 14.76 -18.61 -5.07
N LEU A 458 14.48 -17.43 -4.53
CA LEU A 458 15.03 -17.01 -3.25
C LEU A 458 14.54 -17.88 -2.09
N HIS A 459 13.34 -18.49 -2.18
CA HIS A 459 12.83 -19.45 -1.19
C HIS A 459 13.72 -20.71 -1.05
N ASP A 460 14.57 -21.02 -2.02
CA ASP A 460 15.50 -22.15 -1.97
C ASP A 460 16.79 -21.81 -1.19
N ALA A 461 17.05 -20.55 -0.89
CA ALA A 461 18.24 -20.07 -0.20
C ALA A 461 18.37 -20.69 1.21
N LYS A 462 19.60 -20.87 1.67
CA LYS A 462 19.90 -21.49 2.96
C LYS A 462 20.37 -20.44 3.96
N PHE A 463 20.07 -20.71 5.22
CA PHE A 463 20.47 -19.88 6.34
C PHE A 463 21.57 -20.54 7.16
N THR A 464 22.44 -19.73 7.74
CA THR A 464 23.28 -20.10 8.87
C THR A 464 22.82 -19.33 10.11
N ARG A 465 22.76 -20.00 11.26
CA ARG A 465 22.52 -19.37 12.54
C ARG A 465 23.79 -18.69 13.02
N ILE A 466 23.68 -17.48 13.55
CA ILE A 466 24.80 -16.71 14.08
C ILE A 466 24.61 -16.44 15.59
N THR A 467 25.70 -16.10 16.26
CA THR A 467 25.72 -15.70 17.66
C THR A 467 25.64 -14.17 17.78
N ASN A 468 25.50 -13.65 19.02
CA ASN A 468 25.60 -12.21 19.28
C ASN A 468 26.93 -11.61 18.76
N ALA A 469 28.03 -12.37 18.83
CA ALA A 469 29.32 -11.96 18.26
C ALA A 469 29.23 -11.83 16.73
N GLY A 470 28.53 -12.77 16.06
CA GLY A 470 28.29 -12.69 14.62
C GLY A 470 27.37 -11.53 14.23
N VAL A 471 26.42 -11.12 15.09
CA VAL A 471 25.62 -9.89 14.87
C VAL A 471 26.53 -8.66 14.92
N MET A 472 27.43 -8.58 15.92
CA MET A 472 28.40 -7.47 16.04
C MET A 472 29.34 -7.43 14.83
N GLU A 473 29.86 -8.58 14.37
CA GLU A 473 30.71 -8.70 13.19
C GLU A 473 29.98 -8.25 11.90
N SER A 474 28.64 -8.41 11.85
CA SER A 474 27.83 -8.03 10.69
C SER A 474 27.62 -6.53 10.54
N HIS A 475 27.91 -5.75 11.59
CA HIS A 475 27.83 -4.29 11.57
C HIS A 475 29.25 -3.68 11.48
N PRO A 476 29.39 -2.44 10.96
CA PRO A 476 30.68 -1.74 11.05
C PRO A 476 31.17 -1.67 12.50
N HIS A 477 32.34 -2.22 12.78
CA HIS A 477 32.96 -2.29 14.11
C HIS A 477 34.39 -1.78 14.06
N ASP A 478 34.96 -1.39 15.20
CA ASP A 478 36.33 -0.90 15.36
C ASP A 478 36.68 0.33 14.49
N VAL A 479 35.67 1.09 14.05
CA VAL A 479 35.83 2.29 13.23
C VAL A 479 34.88 3.39 13.71
N THR A 480 35.25 4.63 13.47
CA THR A 480 34.36 5.80 13.62
C THR A 480 33.75 6.14 12.27
N ILE A 481 32.41 6.15 12.19
CA ILE A 481 31.70 6.52 10.95
C ILE A 481 31.91 8.02 10.72
N THR A 482 32.50 8.39 9.60
CA THR A 482 32.75 9.78 9.20
C THR A 482 31.72 10.30 8.19
N SER A 483 31.02 9.40 7.50
CA SER A 483 29.96 9.73 6.54
C SER A 483 28.87 8.67 6.62
N GLU A 484 27.62 9.08 6.78
CA GLU A 484 26.47 8.19 6.80
C GLU A 484 26.19 7.65 5.38
N SER A 485 25.84 6.36 5.30
CA SER A 485 25.39 5.74 4.07
C SER A 485 23.86 5.86 3.96
N PRO A 486 23.28 6.09 2.76
CA PRO A 486 21.84 6.24 2.61
C PRO A 486 21.04 4.97 2.98
N ASN A 487 21.69 3.82 3.04
CA ASN A 487 21.08 2.52 3.35
C ASN A 487 21.55 1.91 4.68
N TYR A 488 22.34 2.65 5.45
CA TYR A 488 22.80 2.20 6.77
C TYR A 488 22.80 3.36 7.77
N SER A 489 22.09 3.17 8.86
CA SER A 489 22.17 4.01 10.06
C SER A 489 22.38 3.12 11.28
N ARG A 490 23.24 3.52 12.17
CA ARG A 490 23.44 2.81 13.45
C ARG A 490 22.20 3.03 14.31
N PRO A 491 21.62 2.00 14.95
CA PRO A 491 20.60 2.21 15.98
C PRO A 491 21.23 3.04 17.11
N GLU A 492 20.52 4.12 17.54
CA GLU A 492 20.89 4.88 18.72
C GLU A 492 20.58 4.09 20.01
#